data_f51ff081f031985014a6993aeb759a7a
#
_entry.id   f51ff081f031985014a6993aeb759a7a
#
_cell.length_a   1.000
_cell.length_b   1.000
_cell.length_c   1.000
_cell.angle_alpha   90.00
_cell.angle_beta   90.00
_cell.angle_gamma   90.00
#
_symmetry.space_group_name_H-M   'P 1'
#
loop_
_entity.id
_entity.type
_entity.pdbx_description
1 polymer ?
#
loop_
_entity_poly.entity_id
_entity_poly.type
_entity_poly.pdbx_seq_one_letter_code
_entity_poly.pdbx_strand_id
1 'polypeptide(L)'
;MADLTFKLYDLDDNEIKPKAVLSYELSRDADAACDGLRLNLLLDEAGAELYTVKAFYGKVCAFNGYVDTQRESINANGSTCFLYCRSSACLLVDSEAKPFTYNSPSVNALFEIGIGDGFRLCMDNVFSDIQYQVSKGTSKFGLINDFVFNVTGNRIRVNPKNEIVMLKSERVIKIDRDRILSVKREINRGNAVMGVDYKLNSSDDYLYHRVSRFMQKKRISATRMLNMSNVPDWQRETRLSSFVSNANAGYCCWELKLSGYADIDLADIIRTDLDGFDDYGDVVAVGIRHTCNASGEYTVIKAYSALDLEELSYVDE
;
A
#
# COMPACT_ATOMS: atom_id res chain seq x y z
N MET A 1 17.96 -7.59 -20.70
CA MET A 1 16.64 -8.07 -21.17
C MET A 1 15.67 -7.71 -20.07
N ALA A 2 14.52 -7.12 -20.36
CA ALA A 2 13.58 -6.76 -19.31
C ALA A 2 13.08 -8.02 -18.60
N ASP A 3 13.07 -8.01 -17.26
CA ASP A 3 12.66 -9.17 -16.47
C ASP A 3 11.14 -9.36 -16.45
N LEU A 4 10.36 -8.29 -16.75
CA LEU A 4 8.91 -8.36 -16.87
C LEU A 4 8.46 -8.60 -18.31
N THR A 5 7.50 -9.52 -18.46
CA THR A 5 6.78 -9.78 -19.70
C THR A 5 5.34 -9.30 -19.60
N PHE A 6 4.75 -8.82 -20.68
CA PHE A 6 3.44 -8.21 -20.69
C PHE A 6 2.49 -8.96 -21.63
N LYS A 7 1.25 -9.13 -21.20
CA LYS A 7 0.12 -9.59 -22.00
C LYS A 7 -0.93 -8.50 -22.03
N LEU A 8 -1.33 -8.12 -23.23
CA LEU A 8 -2.31 -7.07 -23.49
C LEU A 8 -3.53 -7.73 -24.12
N TYR A 9 -4.71 -7.28 -23.75
CA TYR A 9 -5.97 -7.80 -24.31
C TYR A 9 -6.85 -6.63 -24.73
N ASP A 10 -7.53 -6.79 -25.86
CA ASP A 10 -8.55 -5.85 -26.34
C ASP A 10 -9.90 -6.08 -25.64
N LEU A 11 -10.95 -5.36 -26.09
CA LEU A 11 -12.31 -5.47 -25.55
C LEU A 11 -12.97 -6.84 -25.81
N ASP A 12 -12.49 -7.59 -26.79
CA ASP A 12 -12.98 -8.92 -27.16
C ASP A 12 -12.13 -10.05 -26.55
N ASP A 13 -11.25 -9.72 -25.59
CA ASP A 13 -10.31 -10.65 -24.94
C ASP A 13 -9.27 -11.28 -25.89
N ASN A 14 -9.03 -10.69 -27.09
CA ASN A 14 -7.94 -11.13 -27.94
C ASN A 14 -6.59 -10.63 -27.42
N GLU A 15 -5.60 -11.53 -27.40
CA GLU A 15 -4.24 -11.16 -26.98
C GLU A 15 -3.54 -10.35 -28.09
N ILE A 16 -3.20 -9.09 -27.77
CA ILE A 16 -2.43 -8.20 -28.65
C ILE A 16 -0.96 -8.28 -28.22
N LYS A 17 -0.09 -8.70 -29.15
CA LYS A 17 1.35 -8.83 -28.88
C LYS A 17 2.07 -7.56 -29.32
N PRO A 18 2.73 -6.83 -28.41
CA PRO A 18 3.57 -5.71 -28.82
C PRO A 18 4.80 -6.22 -29.58
N LYS A 19 5.23 -5.47 -30.60
CA LYS A 19 6.49 -5.71 -31.29
C LYS A 19 7.69 -5.52 -30.38
N ALA A 20 7.63 -4.52 -29.51
CA ALA A 20 8.61 -4.28 -28.46
C ALA A 20 8.02 -3.49 -27.30
N VAL A 21 8.57 -3.74 -26.09
CA VAL A 21 8.38 -2.89 -24.91
C VAL A 21 9.55 -1.91 -24.87
N LEU A 22 9.26 -0.62 -25.07
CA LEU A 22 10.27 0.44 -25.10
C LEU A 22 10.66 0.88 -23.68
N SER A 23 9.69 0.97 -22.79
CA SER A 23 9.90 1.24 -21.37
C SER A 23 8.68 0.85 -20.55
N TYR A 24 8.89 0.63 -19.26
CA TYR A 24 7.80 0.48 -18.29
C TYR A 24 8.15 1.08 -16.93
N GLU A 25 7.11 1.40 -16.18
CA GLU A 25 7.16 1.74 -14.77
C GLU A 25 5.97 1.08 -14.07
N LEU A 26 6.24 0.11 -13.18
CA LEU A 26 5.26 -0.49 -12.28
C LEU A 26 5.47 0.08 -10.88
N SER A 27 4.45 0.74 -10.33
CA SER A 27 4.49 1.41 -9.03
C SER A 27 3.46 0.82 -8.07
N ARG A 28 3.87 0.62 -6.82
CA ARG A 28 3.05 0.22 -5.68
C ARG A 28 3.32 1.16 -4.53
N ASP A 29 2.28 1.52 -3.80
CA ASP A 29 2.39 2.39 -2.62
C ASP A 29 1.39 1.94 -1.56
N ALA A 30 1.82 1.85 -0.30
CA ALA A 30 0.98 1.43 0.82
C ALA A 30 -0.18 2.39 1.11
N ASP A 31 -0.06 3.66 0.68
CA ASP A 31 -1.11 4.67 0.81
C ASP A 31 -2.06 4.72 -0.40
N ALA A 32 -1.73 4.01 -1.50
CA ALA A 32 -2.56 3.94 -2.69
C ALA A 32 -3.36 2.63 -2.74
N ALA A 33 -4.65 2.72 -3.03
CA ALA A 33 -5.51 1.55 -3.18
C ALA A 33 -5.18 0.72 -4.43
N CYS A 34 -4.66 1.35 -5.49
CA CYS A 34 -4.32 0.72 -6.75
C CYS A 34 -2.83 0.80 -7.05
N ASP A 35 -2.26 -0.31 -7.52
CA ASP A 35 -0.97 -0.29 -8.20
C ASP A 35 -1.11 0.41 -9.56
N GLY A 36 -0.07 1.11 -10.01
CA GLY A 36 -0.02 1.79 -11.29
C GLY A 36 0.99 1.17 -12.24
N LEU A 37 0.63 1.06 -13.52
CA LEU A 37 1.54 0.61 -14.57
C LEU A 37 1.54 1.61 -15.73
N ARG A 38 2.72 2.07 -16.12
CA ARG A 38 2.95 2.85 -17.34
C ARG A 38 3.76 2.02 -18.31
N LEU A 39 3.30 1.94 -19.56
CA LEU A 39 3.97 1.22 -20.64
C LEU A 39 4.16 2.12 -21.84
N ASN A 40 5.33 2.04 -22.47
CA ASN A 40 5.56 2.54 -23.81
C ASN A 40 5.88 1.34 -24.71
N LEU A 41 5.10 1.16 -25.74
CA LEU A 41 5.12 0.00 -26.61
C LEU A 41 5.35 0.43 -28.07
N LEU A 42 5.94 -0.46 -28.85
CA LEU A 42 5.89 -0.43 -30.31
C LEU A 42 4.87 -1.49 -30.74
N LEU A 43 3.86 -1.09 -31.52
CA LEU A 43 2.84 -1.98 -32.08
C LEU A 43 3.08 -2.14 -33.59
N ASP A 44 2.74 -3.32 -34.14
CA ASP A 44 2.78 -3.53 -35.60
C ASP A 44 1.65 -2.80 -36.31
N GLU A 45 0.45 -2.79 -35.69
CA GLU A 45 -0.73 -2.11 -36.22
C GLU A 45 -1.28 -1.16 -35.15
N ALA A 46 -1.76 0.00 -35.58
CA ALA A 46 -2.45 0.95 -34.72
C ALA A 46 -3.96 0.68 -34.69
N GLY A 47 -4.63 1.14 -33.64
CA GLY A 47 -6.09 1.24 -33.59
C GLY A 47 -6.81 0.13 -32.82
N ALA A 48 -6.09 -0.84 -32.25
CA ALA A 48 -6.72 -1.76 -31.29
C ALA A 48 -6.95 -1.03 -29.95
N GLU A 49 -8.20 -1.00 -29.48
CA GLU A 49 -8.52 -0.48 -28.15
C GLU A 49 -8.15 -1.54 -27.10
N LEU A 50 -7.10 -1.27 -26.35
CA LEU A 50 -6.61 -2.17 -25.30
C LEU A 50 -7.41 -1.98 -24.03
N TYR A 51 -7.80 -3.08 -23.38
CA TYR A 51 -8.68 -3.06 -22.21
C TYR A 51 -7.98 -3.55 -20.95
N THR A 52 -7.30 -4.72 -20.99
CA THR A 52 -6.62 -5.27 -19.83
C THR A 52 -5.14 -5.54 -20.09
N VAL A 53 -4.34 -5.45 -19.02
CA VAL A 53 -2.90 -5.69 -19.04
C VAL A 53 -2.51 -6.57 -17.87
N LYS A 54 -1.68 -7.59 -18.16
CA LYS A 54 -1.02 -8.39 -17.13
C LYS A 54 0.50 -8.30 -17.31
N ALA A 55 1.23 -8.13 -16.20
CA ALA A 55 2.69 -8.23 -16.19
C ALA A 55 3.12 -9.46 -15.40
N PHE A 56 4.16 -10.13 -15.89
CA PHE A 56 4.69 -11.35 -15.27
C PHE A 56 6.20 -11.25 -15.07
N TYR A 57 6.66 -11.67 -13.90
CA TYR A 57 8.04 -11.99 -13.62
C TYR A 57 8.18 -13.52 -13.63
N GLY A 58 8.78 -14.06 -14.68
CA GLY A 58 8.73 -15.47 -14.94
C GLY A 58 7.28 -15.99 -15.05
N LYS A 59 6.86 -16.83 -14.08
CA LYS A 59 5.49 -17.35 -14.00
C LYS A 59 4.60 -16.61 -13.01
N VAL A 60 5.16 -15.69 -12.23
CA VAL A 60 4.45 -14.95 -11.20
C VAL A 60 3.79 -13.72 -11.80
N CYS A 61 2.48 -13.58 -11.62
CA CYS A 61 1.76 -12.36 -12.01
C CYS A 61 2.15 -11.24 -11.07
N ALA A 62 2.88 -10.25 -11.60
CA ALA A 62 3.32 -9.07 -10.87
C ALA A 62 2.31 -7.92 -10.94
N PHE A 63 1.47 -7.87 -11.98
CA PHE A 63 0.42 -6.88 -12.15
C PHE A 63 -0.73 -7.47 -12.96
N ASN A 64 -1.97 -7.12 -12.57
CA ASN A 64 -3.20 -7.43 -13.29
C ASN A 64 -4.11 -6.22 -13.18
N GLY A 65 -4.49 -5.63 -14.32
CA GLY A 65 -5.24 -4.38 -14.28
C GLY A 65 -5.85 -3.96 -15.60
N TYR A 66 -6.41 -2.78 -15.59
CA TYR A 66 -7.19 -2.17 -16.66
C TYR A 66 -6.49 -0.95 -17.22
N VAL A 67 -6.67 -0.72 -18.53
CA VAL A 67 -6.15 0.45 -19.23
C VAL A 67 -7.08 1.64 -18.97
N ASP A 68 -6.58 2.65 -18.26
CA ASP A 68 -7.31 3.91 -18.04
C ASP A 68 -7.06 4.91 -19.18
N THR A 69 -5.85 4.87 -19.76
CA THR A 69 -5.46 5.81 -20.82
C THR A 69 -4.62 5.09 -21.85
N GLN A 70 -5.02 5.19 -23.10
CA GLN A 70 -4.25 4.78 -24.28
C GLN A 70 -3.99 5.99 -25.16
N ARG A 71 -2.73 6.17 -25.58
CA ARG A 71 -2.34 7.22 -26.51
C ARG A 71 -1.46 6.63 -27.59
N GLU A 72 -1.85 6.78 -28.84
CA GLU A 72 -1.09 6.29 -29.98
C GLU A 72 -0.47 7.45 -30.76
N SER A 73 0.72 7.21 -31.26
CA SER A 73 1.42 8.10 -32.17
C SER A 73 1.93 7.31 -33.37
N ILE A 74 1.40 7.65 -34.55
CA ILE A 74 1.74 6.99 -35.82
C ILE A 74 2.68 7.88 -36.57
N ASN A 75 3.81 7.35 -36.99
CA ASN A 75 4.78 8.06 -37.83
C ASN A 75 5.41 7.11 -38.84
N ALA A 76 6.31 7.64 -39.71
CA ALA A 76 6.96 6.86 -40.76
C ALA A 76 7.78 5.64 -40.23
N ASN A 77 8.13 5.62 -38.96
CA ASN A 77 8.91 4.56 -38.32
C ASN A 77 8.07 3.52 -37.58
N GLY A 78 6.74 3.65 -37.60
CA GLY A 78 5.80 2.73 -36.93
C GLY A 78 4.84 3.40 -35.96
N SER A 79 4.10 2.59 -35.23
CA SER A 79 3.14 3.04 -34.22
C SER A 79 3.69 2.84 -32.82
N THR A 80 3.76 3.92 -32.04
CA THR A 80 4.06 3.85 -30.60
C THR A 80 2.79 4.03 -29.79
N CYS A 81 2.63 3.24 -28.74
CA CYS A 81 1.49 3.28 -27.84
C CYS A 81 1.95 3.50 -26.40
N PHE A 82 1.42 4.54 -25.77
CA PHE A 82 1.55 4.76 -24.34
C PHE A 82 0.29 4.29 -23.64
N LEU A 83 0.46 3.49 -22.59
CA LEU A 83 -0.62 3.03 -21.71
C LEU A 83 -0.37 3.50 -20.27
N TYR A 84 -1.44 3.98 -19.64
CA TYR A 84 -1.53 4.10 -18.20
C TYR A 84 -2.61 3.17 -17.70
N CYS A 85 -2.25 2.30 -16.76
CA CYS A 85 -3.12 1.26 -16.23
C CYS A 85 -3.15 1.30 -14.70
N ARG A 86 -4.31 1.01 -14.12
CA ARG A 86 -4.46 0.74 -12.69
C ARG A 86 -4.74 -0.75 -12.45
N SER A 87 -4.27 -1.28 -11.32
CA SER A 87 -4.58 -2.67 -10.92
C SER A 87 -6.09 -2.89 -10.79
N SER A 88 -6.52 -4.15 -10.76
CA SER A 88 -7.94 -4.52 -10.62
C SER A 88 -8.65 -3.90 -9.42
N ALA A 89 -7.90 -3.44 -8.41
CA ALA A 89 -8.43 -2.65 -7.30
C ALA A 89 -9.24 -1.42 -7.77
N CYS A 90 -8.97 -0.87 -8.96
CA CYS A 90 -9.70 0.26 -9.51
C CYS A 90 -11.21 0.00 -9.60
N LEU A 91 -11.63 -1.24 -9.88
CA LEU A 91 -13.05 -1.61 -9.92
C LEU A 91 -13.74 -1.41 -8.56
N LEU A 92 -12.99 -1.61 -7.46
CA LEU A 92 -13.51 -1.39 -6.10
C LEU A 92 -13.43 0.08 -5.69
N VAL A 93 -12.42 0.80 -6.18
CA VAL A 93 -12.23 2.23 -5.89
C VAL A 93 -13.27 3.09 -6.61
N ASP A 94 -13.51 2.79 -7.87
CA ASP A 94 -14.41 3.55 -8.73
C ASP A 94 -15.90 3.16 -8.54
N SER A 95 -16.18 2.09 -7.80
CA SER A 95 -17.53 1.63 -7.50
C SER A 95 -17.95 2.06 -6.10
N GLU A 96 -19.15 2.65 -5.99
CA GLU A 96 -19.74 3.07 -4.72
C GLU A 96 -20.35 1.89 -3.98
N ALA A 97 -20.11 1.80 -2.67
CA ALA A 97 -20.78 0.87 -1.78
C ALA A 97 -22.18 1.39 -1.44
N LYS A 98 -23.14 0.49 -1.28
CA LYS A 98 -24.50 0.86 -0.86
C LYS A 98 -24.47 1.46 0.55
N PRO A 99 -24.99 2.68 0.76
CA PRO A 99 -25.10 3.25 2.10
C PRO A 99 -25.97 2.37 3.00
N PHE A 100 -25.42 1.98 4.13
CA PHE A 100 -26.11 1.12 5.08
C PHE A 100 -25.46 1.20 6.47
N THR A 101 -26.24 0.82 7.49
CA THR A 101 -25.74 0.69 8.85
C THR A 101 -25.76 -0.77 9.25
N TYR A 102 -24.58 -1.32 9.51
CA TYR A 102 -24.37 -2.70 9.91
C TYR A 102 -24.27 -2.80 11.44
N ASN A 103 -25.01 -3.73 12.04
CA ASN A 103 -24.90 -4.02 13.45
C ASN A 103 -23.95 -5.20 13.64
N SER A 104 -22.91 -5.01 14.45
CA SER A 104 -21.89 -6.05 14.73
C SER A 104 -21.36 -6.76 13.47
N PRO A 105 -20.85 -6.03 12.47
CA PRO A 105 -20.43 -6.63 11.21
C PRO A 105 -19.14 -7.43 11.35
N SER A 106 -18.96 -8.37 10.44
CA SER A 106 -17.67 -9.00 10.15
C SER A 106 -17.19 -8.61 8.75
N VAL A 107 -15.88 -8.69 8.52
CA VAL A 107 -15.32 -8.42 7.18
C VAL A 107 -15.89 -9.36 6.13
N ASN A 108 -16.16 -10.63 6.46
CA ASN A 108 -16.81 -11.59 5.56
C ASN A 108 -18.21 -11.11 5.16
N ALA A 109 -19.05 -10.68 6.12
CA ALA A 109 -20.38 -10.20 5.82
C ALA A 109 -20.36 -8.92 4.96
N LEU A 110 -19.42 -8.00 5.23
CA LEU A 110 -19.23 -6.79 4.42
C LEU A 110 -18.77 -7.13 3.00
N PHE A 111 -17.89 -8.12 2.85
CA PHE A 111 -17.41 -8.59 1.56
C PHE A 111 -18.54 -9.20 0.73
N GLU A 112 -19.31 -10.14 1.29
CA GLU A 112 -20.41 -10.80 0.61
C GLU A 112 -21.50 -9.82 0.14
N ILE A 113 -21.83 -8.83 0.96
CA ILE A 113 -22.88 -7.86 0.64
C ILE A 113 -22.37 -6.74 -0.29
N GLY A 114 -21.13 -6.30 -0.11
CA GLY A 114 -20.63 -5.06 -0.70
C GLY A 114 -19.74 -5.25 -1.94
N ILE A 115 -19.02 -6.36 -2.07
CA ILE A 115 -18.01 -6.53 -3.11
C ILE A 115 -18.55 -7.31 -4.31
N GLY A 116 -19.08 -8.50 -4.08
CA GLY A 116 -19.59 -9.37 -5.14
C GLY A 116 -18.48 -10.12 -5.88
N ASP A 117 -18.81 -10.57 -7.10
CA ASP A 117 -17.97 -11.45 -7.91
C ASP A 117 -16.68 -10.79 -8.41
N GLY A 118 -15.70 -11.62 -8.76
CA GLY A 118 -14.42 -11.20 -9.35
C GLY A 118 -13.28 -10.98 -8.34
N PHE A 119 -13.58 -10.94 -7.05
CA PHE A 119 -12.60 -10.82 -5.97
C PHE A 119 -12.74 -11.95 -4.95
N ARG A 120 -11.69 -12.19 -4.18
CA ARG A 120 -11.69 -13.13 -3.06
C ARG A 120 -11.16 -12.45 -1.80
N LEU A 121 -11.77 -12.75 -0.66
CA LEU A 121 -11.26 -12.29 0.63
C LEU A 121 -10.26 -13.33 1.16
N CYS A 122 -9.01 -12.93 1.35
CA CYS A 122 -7.91 -13.79 1.82
C CYS A 122 -7.25 -13.17 3.05
N MET A 123 -8.01 -13.07 4.13
CA MET A 123 -7.56 -12.65 5.45
C MET A 123 -8.41 -13.30 6.54
N ASP A 124 -7.93 -13.28 7.78
CA ASP A 124 -8.70 -13.73 8.92
C ASP A 124 -9.99 -12.93 9.06
N ASN A 125 -11.03 -13.58 9.58
CA ASN A 125 -12.30 -12.90 9.78
C ASN A 125 -12.18 -11.86 10.91
N VAL A 126 -12.25 -10.61 10.55
CA VAL A 126 -12.26 -9.47 11.47
C VAL A 126 -13.71 -9.12 11.76
N PHE A 127 -14.05 -8.89 13.03
CA PHE A 127 -15.41 -8.53 13.44
C PHE A 127 -15.39 -7.39 14.46
N SER A 128 -16.52 -6.70 14.59
CA SER A 128 -16.70 -5.61 15.54
C SER A 128 -18.07 -5.74 16.20
N ASP A 129 -18.15 -5.51 17.51
CA ASP A 129 -19.39 -5.48 18.27
C ASP A 129 -20.11 -4.13 18.16
N ILE A 130 -19.46 -3.13 17.56
CA ILE A 130 -20.06 -1.81 17.37
C ILE A 130 -20.69 -1.67 15.99
N GLN A 131 -21.64 -0.76 15.91
CA GLN A 131 -22.31 -0.40 14.67
C GLN A 131 -21.32 0.24 13.69
N TYR A 132 -21.36 -0.19 12.45
CA TYR A 132 -20.55 0.37 11.36
C TYR A 132 -21.45 1.02 10.32
N GLN A 133 -21.28 2.33 10.15
CA GLN A 133 -22.08 3.12 9.22
C GLN A 133 -21.30 3.39 7.93
N VAL A 134 -21.87 3.00 6.81
CA VAL A 134 -21.39 3.30 5.46
C VAL A 134 -22.15 4.47 4.91
N SER A 135 -21.46 5.56 4.65
CA SER A 135 -22.03 6.78 4.10
C SER A 135 -22.11 6.74 2.57
N LYS A 136 -23.01 7.55 2.00
CA LYS A 136 -23.02 7.77 0.54
C LYS A 136 -21.67 8.33 0.07
N GLY A 137 -21.17 7.81 -1.06
CA GLY A 137 -19.87 8.18 -1.61
C GLY A 137 -18.70 7.33 -1.10
N THR A 138 -18.94 6.41 -0.17
CA THR A 138 -17.92 5.42 0.22
C THR A 138 -17.71 4.43 -0.92
N SER A 139 -16.47 4.26 -1.36
CA SER A 139 -16.15 3.25 -2.38
C SER A 139 -16.24 1.83 -1.81
N LYS A 140 -16.38 0.82 -2.68
CA LYS A 140 -16.33 -0.58 -2.27
C LYS A 140 -15.00 -0.95 -1.60
N PHE A 141 -13.88 -0.37 -2.09
CA PHE A 141 -12.59 -0.51 -1.44
C PHE A 141 -12.62 0.10 -0.04
N GLY A 142 -13.12 1.33 0.10
CA GLY A 142 -13.24 2.04 1.37
C GLY A 142 -14.11 1.29 2.37
N LEU A 143 -15.20 0.66 1.94
CA LEU A 143 -16.07 -0.17 2.79
C LEU A 143 -15.27 -1.19 3.60
N ILE A 144 -14.38 -1.94 2.95
CA ILE A 144 -13.59 -2.99 3.62
C ILE A 144 -12.36 -2.38 4.31
N ASN A 145 -11.64 -1.48 3.62
CA ASN A 145 -10.41 -0.88 4.15
C ASN A 145 -10.64 -0.14 5.47
N ASP A 146 -11.68 0.71 5.51
CA ASP A 146 -11.95 1.54 6.69
C ASP A 146 -12.46 0.69 7.86
N PHE A 147 -13.26 -0.35 7.56
CA PHE A 147 -13.66 -1.31 8.57
C PHE A 147 -12.47 -2.05 9.18
N VAL A 148 -11.63 -2.66 8.33
CA VAL A 148 -10.44 -3.40 8.78
C VAL A 148 -9.49 -2.48 9.53
N PHE A 149 -9.24 -1.28 9.01
CA PHE A 149 -8.38 -0.30 9.65
C PHE A 149 -8.90 0.13 11.03
N ASN A 150 -10.20 0.38 11.15
CA ASN A 150 -10.81 0.79 12.43
C ASN A 150 -10.72 -0.31 13.50
N VAL A 151 -10.74 -1.59 13.09
CA VAL A 151 -10.70 -2.71 14.03
C VAL A 151 -9.28 -3.16 14.34
N THR A 152 -8.39 -3.20 13.34
CA THR A 152 -7.06 -3.82 13.47
C THR A 152 -5.91 -2.83 13.43
N GLY A 153 -6.14 -1.60 12.97
CA GLY A 153 -5.09 -0.63 12.65
C GLY A 153 -4.32 -0.91 11.36
N ASN A 154 -4.64 -2.01 10.65
CA ASN A 154 -4.01 -2.38 9.39
C ASN A 154 -4.88 -2.00 8.20
N ARG A 155 -4.24 -1.68 7.08
CA ARG A 155 -4.92 -1.45 5.79
C ARG A 155 -5.06 -2.74 5.01
N ILE A 156 -5.86 -2.70 3.95
CA ILE A 156 -5.96 -3.79 2.98
C ILE A 156 -5.30 -3.41 1.65
N ARG A 157 -5.05 -4.42 0.83
CA ARG A 157 -4.72 -4.25 -0.59
C ARG A 157 -5.37 -5.35 -1.43
N VAL A 158 -5.44 -5.11 -2.73
CA VAL A 158 -5.80 -6.14 -3.71
C VAL A 158 -4.53 -6.58 -4.43
N ASN A 159 -4.23 -7.87 -4.35
CA ASN A 159 -3.07 -8.44 -5.03
C ASN A 159 -3.37 -8.76 -6.51
N PRO A 160 -2.37 -9.08 -7.36
CA PRO A 160 -2.59 -9.39 -8.77
C PRO A 160 -3.47 -10.62 -9.07
N LYS A 161 -3.84 -11.41 -8.04
CA LYS A 161 -4.79 -12.53 -8.14
C LYS A 161 -6.22 -12.13 -7.83
N ASN A 162 -6.50 -10.84 -7.67
CA ASN A 162 -7.77 -10.27 -7.21
C ASN A 162 -8.15 -10.73 -5.79
N GLU A 163 -7.16 -10.96 -4.95
CA GLU A 163 -7.38 -11.28 -3.55
C GLU A 163 -7.24 -10.03 -2.69
N ILE A 164 -8.25 -9.77 -1.86
CA ILE A 164 -8.22 -8.73 -0.84
C ILE A 164 -7.48 -9.32 0.36
N VAL A 165 -6.33 -8.76 0.68
CA VAL A 165 -5.46 -9.20 1.76
C VAL A 165 -5.19 -8.05 2.73
N MET A 166 -4.88 -8.37 3.98
CA MET A 166 -4.36 -7.38 4.91
C MET A 166 -2.96 -6.94 4.49
N LEU A 167 -2.68 -5.64 4.55
CA LEU A 167 -1.35 -5.09 4.27
C LEU A 167 -0.44 -5.35 5.50
N LYS A 168 -0.02 -6.60 5.62
CA LYS A 168 0.88 -7.09 6.64
C LYS A 168 1.72 -8.19 6.02
N SER A 169 3.02 -8.18 6.24
CA SER A 169 3.92 -9.25 5.81
C SER A 169 4.83 -9.64 6.97
N GLU A 170 5.17 -10.93 7.01
CA GLU A 170 6.22 -11.48 7.87
C GLU A 170 7.42 -11.92 7.02
N ARG A 171 7.34 -11.66 5.71
CA ARG A 171 8.39 -12.03 4.77
C ARG A 171 9.59 -11.11 4.95
N VAL A 172 10.75 -11.71 5.24
CA VAL A 172 12.03 -11.01 5.35
C VAL A 172 12.80 -11.18 4.06
N ILE A 173 13.14 -10.07 3.43
CA ILE A 173 13.91 -10.03 2.18
C ILE A 173 15.32 -9.54 2.49
N LYS A 174 16.30 -10.40 2.28
CA LYS A 174 17.72 -10.01 2.35
C LYS A 174 18.15 -9.44 1.00
N ILE A 175 18.66 -8.21 1.00
CA ILE A 175 19.19 -7.53 -0.18
C ILE A 175 20.72 -7.58 -0.11
N ASP A 176 21.32 -8.21 -1.11
CA ASP A 176 22.78 -8.26 -1.25
C ASP A 176 23.33 -6.87 -1.62
N ARG A 177 24.45 -6.51 -1.00
CA ARG A 177 25.07 -5.19 -1.16
C ARG A 177 25.47 -4.86 -2.59
N ASP A 178 25.88 -5.83 -3.36
CA ASP A 178 26.29 -5.68 -4.77
C ASP A 178 25.13 -5.31 -5.70
N ARG A 179 23.89 -5.59 -5.31
CA ARG A 179 22.68 -5.15 -6.02
C ARG A 179 22.31 -3.70 -5.75
N ILE A 180 22.84 -3.09 -4.70
CA ILE A 180 22.46 -1.74 -4.26
C ILE A 180 23.24 -0.69 -5.09
N LEU A 181 22.51 0.06 -5.91
CA LEU A 181 23.06 1.16 -6.72
C LEU A 181 23.17 2.46 -5.93
N SER A 182 22.21 2.72 -5.07
CA SER A 182 22.24 3.88 -4.15
C SER A 182 21.30 3.69 -2.97
N VAL A 183 21.64 4.35 -1.85
CA VAL A 183 20.81 4.41 -0.64
C VAL A 183 20.72 5.86 -0.20
N LYS A 184 19.51 6.27 0.19
CA LYS A 184 19.26 7.52 0.88
C LYS A 184 18.54 7.23 2.18
N ARG A 185 18.94 7.93 3.25
CA ARG A 185 18.25 7.94 4.54
C ARG A 185 17.81 9.35 4.87
N GLU A 186 16.56 9.48 5.29
CA GLU A 186 15.99 10.73 5.75
C GLU A 186 15.44 10.56 7.17
N ILE A 187 15.78 11.48 8.05
CA ILE A 187 15.18 11.60 9.39
C ILE A 187 14.25 12.80 9.39
N ASN A 188 12.97 12.56 9.42
CA ASN A 188 11.93 13.58 9.39
C ASN A 188 11.32 13.77 10.79
N ARG A 189 11.61 14.91 11.42
CA ARG A 189 11.11 15.27 12.75
C ARG A 189 9.79 16.04 12.71
N GLY A 190 9.43 16.59 11.54
CA GLY A 190 8.32 17.54 11.42
C GLY A 190 6.94 16.97 11.74
N ASN A 191 6.72 15.70 11.42
CA ASN A 191 5.44 15.01 11.66
C ASN A 191 5.47 14.05 12.84
N ALA A 192 6.65 13.86 13.45
CA ALA A 192 6.81 12.91 14.55
C ALA A 192 6.09 13.39 15.81
N VAL A 193 5.48 12.46 16.53
CA VAL A 193 4.77 12.72 17.79
C VAL A 193 5.39 11.92 18.93
N MET A 194 5.53 12.56 20.08
CA MET A 194 5.99 11.91 21.29
C MET A 194 4.92 10.98 21.87
N GLY A 195 3.65 11.39 21.79
CA GLY A 195 2.56 10.62 22.39
C GLY A 195 1.19 11.19 22.08
N VAL A 196 0.22 10.72 22.84
CA VAL A 196 -1.18 11.12 22.71
C VAL A 196 -1.77 11.47 24.06
N ASP A 197 -2.58 12.52 24.05
CA ASP A 197 -3.48 12.89 25.12
C ASP A 197 -4.88 12.43 24.72
N TYR A 198 -5.58 11.67 25.56
CA TYR A 198 -6.87 11.13 25.16
C TYR A 198 -7.92 11.22 26.24
N LYS A 199 -9.19 11.14 25.84
CA LYS A 199 -10.34 11.13 26.72
C LYS A 199 -11.23 9.92 26.45
N LEU A 200 -11.84 9.41 27.53
CA LEU A 200 -12.71 8.23 27.49
C LEU A 200 -14.19 8.56 27.40
N ASN A 201 -14.60 9.76 27.82
CA ASN A 201 -15.96 10.25 27.72
C ASN A 201 -15.99 11.54 26.89
N SER A 202 -17.08 11.79 26.19
CA SER A 202 -17.22 12.97 25.35
C SER A 202 -17.24 14.28 26.12
N SER A 203 -17.65 14.24 27.40
CA SER A 203 -17.72 15.38 28.33
C SER A 203 -16.42 15.67 29.08
N ASP A 204 -15.45 14.74 29.04
CA ASP A 204 -14.23 14.86 29.82
C ASP A 204 -13.19 15.69 29.07
N ASP A 205 -12.23 16.22 29.83
CA ASP A 205 -10.99 16.74 29.28
C ASP A 205 -10.04 15.59 28.87
N TYR A 206 -8.95 15.93 28.19
CA TYR A 206 -7.92 14.97 27.75
C TYR A 206 -6.97 14.66 28.91
N LEU A 207 -7.45 13.86 29.88
CA LEU A 207 -6.76 13.59 31.16
C LEU A 207 -5.80 12.40 31.10
N TYR A 208 -5.88 11.59 30.06
CA TYR A 208 -5.05 10.39 29.93
C TYR A 208 -3.91 10.63 28.96
N HIS A 209 -2.71 10.25 29.35
CA HIS A 209 -1.48 10.50 28.58
C HIS A 209 -0.76 9.17 28.29
N ARG A 210 -0.33 9.01 27.06
CA ARG A 210 0.52 7.91 26.62
C ARG A 210 1.69 8.46 25.84
N VAL A 211 2.90 8.07 26.22
CA VAL A 211 4.12 8.57 25.60
C VAL A 211 5.03 7.45 25.12
N SER A 212 5.68 7.67 23.99
CA SER A 212 6.77 6.86 23.48
C SER A 212 8.08 7.37 24.09
N ARG A 213 8.70 6.56 24.96
CA ARG A 213 10.03 6.86 25.53
C ARG A 213 11.08 6.99 24.43
N PHE A 214 10.96 6.22 23.35
CA PHE A 214 11.83 6.32 22.20
C PHE A 214 11.77 7.72 21.59
N MET A 215 10.58 8.23 21.28
CA MET A 215 10.41 9.58 20.72
C MET A 215 10.84 10.70 21.69
N GLN A 216 10.62 10.51 22.98
CA GLN A 216 11.09 11.41 24.02
C GLN A 216 12.64 11.50 24.03
N LYS A 217 13.35 10.37 23.96
CA LYS A 217 14.83 10.32 23.83
C LYS A 217 15.30 11.03 22.55
N LYS A 218 14.49 11.04 21.47
CA LYS A 218 14.77 11.79 20.23
C LYS A 218 14.41 13.28 20.32
N ARG A 219 14.01 13.77 21.50
CA ARG A 219 13.60 15.17 21.77
C ARG A 219 12.42 15.61 20.90
N ILE A 220 11.51 14.71 20.60
CA ILE A 220 10.20 15.05 20.05
C ILE A 220 9.31 15.43 21.22
N SER A 221 8.57 16.53 21.09
CA SER A 221 7.68 17.04 22.15
C SER A 221 6.23 17.16 21.71
N ALA A 222 5.95 16.96 20.43
CA ALA A 222 4.59 17.08 19.92
C ALA A 222 3.69 15.94 20.44
N THR A 223 2.51 16.29 20.94
CA THR A 223 1.43 15.35 21.30
C THR A 223 0.23 15.53 20.37
N ARG A 224 -0.65 14.55 20.32
CA ARG A 224 -1.93 14.61 19.59
C ARG A 224 -3.07 14.29 20.53
N MET A 225 -4.24 14.90 20.27
CA MET A 225 -5.45 14.67 21.06
C MET A 225 -6.35 13.65 20.38
N LEU A 226 -6.79 12.63 21.13
CA LEU A 226 -7.68 11.58 20.64
C LEU A 226 -8.94 11.49 21.49
N ASN A 227 -10.09 11.50 20.85
CA ASN A 227 -11.35 11.18 21.50
C ASN A 227 -11.65 9.69 21.38
N MET A 228 -11.57 8.98 22.49
CA MET A 228 -11.78 7.52 22.58
C MET A 228 -13.15 7.17 23.20
N SER A 229 -14.07 8.14 23.37
CA SER A 229 -15.35 7.92 24.03
C SER A 229 -16.25 6.88 23.34
N ASN A 230 -16.11 6.73 22.02
CA ASN A 230 -16.88 5.77 21.23
C ASN A 230 -16.05 4.50 20.89
N VAL A 231 -14.89 4.32 21.52
CA VAL A 231 -14.02 3.17 21.27
C VAL A 231 -14.17 2.18 22.40
N PRO A 232 -14.57 0.92 22.12
CA PRO A 232 -14.65 -0.14 23.13
C PRO A 232 -13.32 -0.34 23.84
N ASP A 233 -13.37 -0.67 25.13
CA ASP A 233 -12.18 -0.82 25.99
C ASP A 233 -11.13 -1.77 25.37
N TRP A 234 -11.57 -2.87 24.81
CA TRP A 234 -10.70 -3.88 24.22
C TRP A 234 -9.99 -3.42 22.92
N GLN A 235 -10.48 -2.35 22.27
CA GLN A 235 -9.85 -1.78 21.07
C GLN A 235 -8.96 -0.57 21.38
N ARG A 236 -9.07 0.01 22.57
CA ARG A 236 -8.40 1.29 22.90
C ARG A 236 -6.89 1.19 22.75
N GLU A 237 -6.30 0.14 23.30
CA GLU A 237 -4.84 -0.05 23.25
C GLU A 237 -4.33 -0.20 21.81
N THR A 238 -4.96 -1.07 21.04
CA THR A 238 -4.62 -1.25 19.61
C THR A 238 -4.75 0.07 18.85
N ARG A 239 -5.79 0.85 19.11
CA ARG A 239 -6.02 2.11 18.42
C ARG A 239 -5.02 3.21 18.80
N LEU A 240 -4.65 3.29 20.08
CA LEU A 240 -3.61 4.22 20.55
C LEU A 240 -2.26 3.86 19.96
N SER A 241 -1.85 2.60 20.02
CA SER A 241 -0.59 2.10 19.49
C SER A 241 -0.52 2.31 17.97
N SER A 242 -1.57 1.94 17.24
CA SER A 242 -1.63 2.15 15.79
C SER A 242 -1.58 3.64 15.41
N PHE A 243 -2.22 4.50 16.18
CA PHE A 243 -2.19 5.93 15.93
C PHE A 243 -0.76 6.50 16.06
N VAL A 244 -0.06 6.17 17.16
CA VAL A 244 1.30 6.64 17.38
C VAL A 244 2.27 6.02 16.37
N SER A 245 2.13 4.74 16.06
CA SER A 245 2.94 4.04 15.07
C SER A 245 2.78 4.67 13.68
N ASN A 246 1.54 4.90 13.25
CA ASN A 246 1.27 5.52 11.94
C ASN A 246 1.76 6.97 11.87
N ALA A 247 1.61 7.76 12.95
CA ALA A 247 2.12 9.12 13.00
C ALA A 247 3.66 9.16 12.89
N ASN A 248 4.34 8.14 13.42
CA ASN A 248 5.79 8.06 13.45
C ASN A 248 6.41 7.23 12.33
N ALA A 249 5.62 6.56 11.50
CA ALA A 249 6.10 5.70 10.42
C ALA A 249 7.10 6.39 9.48
N GLY A 250 6.87 7.67 9.20
CA GLY A 250 7.76 8.48 8.36
C GLY A 250 8.94 9.14 9.09
N TYR A 251 9.21 8.82 10.38
CA TYR A 251 10.32 9.42 11.12
C TYR A 251 11.68 9.07 10.52
N CYS A 252 11.90 7.80 10.19
CA CYS A 252 13.11 7.34 9.50
C CYS A 252 12.72 6.66 8.20
N CYS A 253 13.04 7.31 7.09
CA CYS A 253 12.73 6.83 5.74
C CYS A 253 14.00 6.39 5.03
N TRP A 254 13.90 5.33 4.26
CA TRP A 254 14.94 4.81 3.41
C TRP A 254 14.47 4.79 1.95
N GLU A 255 15.34 5.15 1.03
CA GLU A 255 15.16 4.91 -0.39
C GLU A 255 16.34 4.09 -0.90
N LEU A 256 16.07 2.86 -1.32
CA LEU A 256 17.07 1.96 -1.91
C LEU A 256 16.81 1.84 -3.40
N LYS A 257 17.83 2.08 -4.21
CA LYS A 257 17.81 1.78 -5.64
C LYS A 257 18.64 0.53 -5.89
N LEU A 258 17.98 -0.50 -6.46
CA LEU A 258 18.57 -1.80 -6.76
C LEU A 258 18.72 -2.01 -8.27
N SER A 259 19.72 -2.77 -8.70
CA SER A 259 19.85 -3.22 -10.09
C SER A 259 18.81 -4.29 -10.40
N GLY A 260 18.17 -4.20 -11.58
CA GLY A 260 17.19 -5.16 -12.08
C GLY A 260 15.88 -5.18 -11.31
N TYR A 261 15.06 -6.18 -11.60
CA TYR A 261 13.81 -6.46 -10.88
C TYR A 261 14.11 -7.07 -9.50
N ALA A 262 13.42 -6.63 -8.48
CA ALA A 262 13.47 -7.23 -7.15
C ALA A 262 12.07 -7.74 -6.77
N ASP A 263 11.97 -9.04 -6.42
CA ASP A 263 10.73 -9.66 -5.96
C ASP A 263 10.46 -9.25 -4.51
N ILE A 264 9.97 -8.02 -4.36
CA ILE A 264 9.62 -7.41 -3.08
C ILE A 264 8.17 -6.94 -3.17
N ASP A 265 7.44 -7.11 -2.08
CA ASP A 265 6.07 -6.62 -1.97
C ASP A 265 5.93 -5.61 -0.82
N LEU A 266 4.81 -4.87 -0.82
CA LEU A 266 4.49 -3.95 0.26
C LEU A 266 4.39 -4.70 1.59
N ALA A 267 4.83 -4.04 2.64
CA ALA A 267 4.98 -4.56 4.00
C ALA A 267 6.09 -5.60 4.20
N ASP A 268 6.84 -6.03 3.18
CA ASP A 268 8.00 -6.89 3.37
C ASP A 268 9.06 -6.21 4.25
N ILE A 269 9.68 -7.01 5.12
CA ILE A 269 10.77 -6.57 5.98
C ILE A 269 12.07 -6.65 5.18
N ILE A 270 12.75 -5.53 5.05
CA ILE A 270 14.02 -5.42 4.31
C ILE A 270 15.18 -5.59 5.27
N ARG A 271 16.14 -6.44 4.90
CA ARG A 271 17.43 -6.60 5.59
C ARG A 271 18.57 -6.37 4.62
N THR A 272 19.60 -5.72 5.07
CA THR A 272 20.84 -5.48 4.30
C THR A 272 22.02 -5.30 5.24
N ASP A 273 23.25 -5.56 4.76
CA ASP A 273 24.48 -5.40 5.54
C ASP A 273 24.98 -3.92 5.54
N LEU A 274 24.08 -2.95 5.41
CA LEU A 274 24.41 -1.54 5.49
C LEU A 274 24.40 -1.06 6.95
N ASP A 275 25.48 -0.37 7.34
CA ASP A 275 25.61 0.17 8.69
C ASP A 275 24.47 1.13 9.02
N GLY A 276 23.82 0.93 10.17
CA GLY A 276 22.75 1.76 10.68
C GLY A 276 21.41 1.61 9.97
N PHE A 277 21.25 0.56 9.15
CA PHE A 277 20.01 0.32 8.41
C PHE A 277 18.85 -0.07 9.34
N ASP A 278 19.12 -0.84 10.37
CA ASP A 278 18.16 -1.34 11.35
C ASP A 278 18.27 -0.69 12.75
N ASP A 279 19.02 0.41 12.87
CA ASP A 279 19.19 1.15 14.14
C ASP A 279 17.89 1.55 14.83
N TYR A 280 16.79 1.63 14.07
CA TYR A 280 15.48 2.09 14.53
C TYR A 280 14.39 1.02 14.41
N GLY A 281 14.77 -0.26 14.40
CA GLY A 281 13.86 -1.38 14.24
C GLY A 281 13.76 -1.89 12.81
N ASP A 282 12.78 -2.75 12.55
CA ASP A 282 12.57 -3.34 11.24
C ASP A 282 12.32 -2.29 10.15
N VAL A 283 12.93 -2.46 8.99
CA VAL A 283 12.72 -1.59 7.84
C VAL A 283 11.71 -2.24 6.91
N VAL A 284 10.55 -1.60 6.77
CA VAL A 284 9.38 -2.14 6.09
C VAL A 284 9.14 -1.43 4.76
N ALA A 285 8.97 -2.17 3.67
CA ALA A 285 8.69 -1.61 2.34
C ALA A 285 7.29 -1.00 2.30
N VAL A 286 7.22 0.30 1.95
CA VAL A 286 5.96 1.05 1.83
C VAL A 286 5.71 1.59 0.43
N GLY A 287 6.73 1.59 -0.42
CA GLY A 287 6.61 1.96 -1.83
C GLY A 287 7.63 1.21 -2.67
N ILE A 288 7.22 0.75 -3.85
CA ILE A 288 8.06 -0.01 -4.76
C ILE A 288 7.82 0.51 -6.17
N ARG A 289 8.90 0.76 -6.89
CA ARG A 289 8.85 1.16 -8.28
C ARG A 289 9.85 0.36 -9.10
N HIS A 290 9.33 -0.46 -10.00
CA HIS A 290 10.14 -1.17 -10.99
C HIS A 290 10.13 -0.36 -12.28
N THR A 291 11.30 -0.06 -12.81
CA THR A 291 11.46 0.75 -14.01
C THR A 291 12.43 0.08 -14.97
N CYS A 292 12.05 0.02 -16.24
CA CYS A 292 12.94 -0.32 -17.35
C CYS A 292 12.85 0.78 -18.40
N ASN A 293 13.99 1.32 -18.80
CA ASN A 293 14.08 2.34 -19.85
C ASN A 293 15.46 2.27 -20.54
N ALA A 294 15.79 3.26 -21.36
CA ALA A 294 17.08 3.33 -22.06
C ALA A 294 18.31 3.35 -21.11
N SER A 295 18.13 3.71 -19.83
CA SER A 295 19.19 3.71 -18.81
C SER A 295 19.35 2.36 -18.10
N GLY A 296 18.53 1.37 -18.46
CA GLY A 296 18.52 0.05 -17.87
C GLY A 296 17.29 -0.23 -17.00
N GLU A 297 17.37 -1.34 -16.28
CA GLU A 297 16.31 -1.83 -15.39
C GLU A 297 16.74 -1.71 -13.94
N TYR A 298 15.86 -1.20 -13.10
CA TYR A 298 16.10 -1.01 -11.68
C TYR A 298 14.81 -0.99 -10.86
N THR A 299 14.96 -1.31 -9.58
CA THR A 299 13.90 -1.22 -8.58
C THR A 299 14.24 -0.15 -7.56
N VAL A 300 13.30 0.75 -7.28
CA VAL A 300 13.40 1.72 -6.17
C VAL A 300 12.43 1.27 -5.09
N ILE A 301 12.94 1.10 -3.88
CA ILE A 301 12.17 0.75 -2.68
C ILE A 301 12.16 1.97 -1.78
N LYS A 302 10.97 2.43 -1.41
CA LYS A 302 10.77 3.34 -0.29
C LYS A 302 10.37 2.51 0.92
N ALA A 303 11.10 2.67 2.02
CA ALA A 303 10.86 1.90 3.23
C ALA A 303 10.89 2.80 4.46
N TYR A 304 10.13 2.41 5.49
CA TYR A 304 10.12 3.08 6.78
C TYR A 304 10.68 2.16 7.85
N SER A 305 11.44 2.72 8.79
CA SER A 305 11.76 1.97 9.99
C SER A 305 10.47 1.82 10.81
N ALA A 306 10.07 0.57 11.05
CA ALA A 306 9.07 0.25 12.07
C ALA A 306 9.76 0.46 13.40
N LEU A 307 9.64 1.68 13.93
CA LEU A 307 10.29 2.06 15.17
C LEU A 307 9.88 1.08 16.26
N ASP A 308 10.86 0.54 17.00
CA ASP A 308 10.61 -0.13 18.26
C ASP A 308 10.05 0.90 19.26
N LEU A 309 8.78 1.22 19.05
CA LEU A 309 8.01 1.97 20.02
C LEU A 309 7.78 0.99 21.16
N GLU A 310 8.70 1.00 22.13
CA GLU A 310 8.45 0.39 23.44
C GLU A 310 7.00 0.69 23.83
N GLU A 311 6.31 -0.27 24.47
CA GLU A 311 4.94 -0.10 24.93
C GLU A 311 4.72 1.33 25.42
N LEU A 312 3.71 1.98 24.87
CA LEU A 312 3.36 3.33 25.28
C LEU A 312 3.16 3.32 26.80
N SER A 313 4.06 3.97 27.52
CA SER A 313 3.96 4.02 28.97
C SER A 313 2.96 5.09 29.39
N TYR A 314 2.20 4.80 30.47
CA TYR A 314 1.45 5.84 31.15
C TYR A 314 2.44 6.85 31.75
N VAL A 315 2.11 8.13 31.67
CA VAL A 315 2.75 9.15 32.50
C VAL A 315 1.93 9.19 33.79
N ASP A 316 2.53 8.71 34.87
CA ASP A 316 2.01 9.00 36.20
C ASP A 316 2.21 10.50 36.45
N GLU A 317 1.14 11.23 36.76
CA GLU A 317 1.21 12.63 37.19
C GLU A 317 1.96 12.77 38.53
#